data_de32b5dc3c8fbcc773b2fb122f87aaeb
#
_entry.id   de32b5dc3c8fbcc773b2fb122f87aaeb
#
_cell.length_a   1.000
_cell.length_b   1.000
_cell.length_c   1.000
_cell.angle_alpha   90.00
_cell.angle_beta   90.00
_cell.angle_gamma   90.00
#
_symmetry.space_group_name_H-M   'P 1'
#
loop_
_entity.id
_entity.type
_entity.pdbx_description
1 polymer ?
#
loop_
_entity_poly.entity_id
_entity_poly.type
_entity_poly.pdbx_seq_one_letter_code
_entity_poly.pdbx_strand_id
1 'polypeptide(L)'
;MVSALVTQDPRKLRPAEIFSHLPENRCGEADRQYMKEVLADGFGNTKDPARMVARFEIAFAEKFGVGFAISHNSGSGTMLSALLAGGIGPGDEVIVPALTAAATAFVVIECGAVPVFADIDSDTFCMDPEDVKRKTTEFTKALIPVSIYGLSPDYHRLMKLAADRRLLVIEDNAQCFLGQFQEKLVGTIGHAASFSFQGSKHMTSGGDGGIVITDNSDYARDIRKYSSQGFRTLSGRAGDNTVPRDQRQDWSFERHDRLGYNFRMSAMQAALGLAQLERLEYLVAARRYIASQYEAVILEEKCSWLLPPAVPEGYTHTYWTYVCKLDEEALGEDWRSFRKQFIAHGGDGLYSAWMPVHLEPIFQTLEFFGLRERAPQFDPRYKGKIKGYHLGDCPIIEEMQKYLCQFKTSMQTLDTVERQVEALQKTIRHYQ
;
A
#
# COMPACT_ATOMS: atom_id res chain seq x y z
N MET A 1 -4.59 -18.72 -7.91
CA MET A 1 -3.19 -19.12 -7.54
C MET A 1 -2.22 -18.12 -8.14
N VAL A 2 -1.26 -17.65 -7.34
CA VAL A 2 -0.19 -16.77 -7.85
C VAL A 2 0.73 -17.59 -8.76
N SER A 3 1.13 -17.03 -9.90
CA SER A 3 1.94 -17.77 -10.87
C SER A 3 3.36 -18.01 -10.38
N ALA A 4 4.06 -18.98 -11.00
CA ALA A 4 5.47 -19.26 -10.75
C ALA A 4 6.36 -18.04 -11.01
N LEU A 5 5.96 -17.10 -11.89
CA LEU A 5 6.68 -15.83 -12.10
C LEU A 5 6.85 -15.01 -10.83
N VAL A 6 5.88 -15.07 -9.90
CA VAL A 6 5.94 -14.32 -8.66
C VAL A 6 6.52 -15.12 -7.50
N THR A 7 6.36 -16.45 -7.49
CA THR A 7 6.72 -17.28 -6.32
C THR A 7 8.09 -17.94 -6.41
N GLN A 8 8.60 -18.21 -7.63
CA GLN A 8 9.92 -18.84 -7.79
C GLN A 8 11.08 -17.92 -7.37
N ASP A 9 12.26 -18.51 -7.16
CA ASP A 9 13.51 -17.77 -6.91
C ASP A 9 13.73 -16.72 -8.02
N PRO A 10 13.83 -15.42 -7.68
CA PRO A 10 13.97 -14.36 -8.67
C PRO A 10 15.23 -14.48 -9.54
N ARG A 11 16.29 -15.16 -9.06
CA ARG A 11 17.52 -15.44 -9.82
C ARG A 11 17.30 -16.43 -10.97
N LYS A 12 16.21 -17.19 -10.94
CA LYS A 12 15.84 -18.15 -12.00
C LYS A 12 14.87 -17.57 -13.04
N LEU A 13 14.45 -16.31 -12.85
CA LEU A 13 13.57 -15.62 -13.78
C LEU A 13 14.30 -15.35 -15.12
N ARG A 14 13.54 -15.40 -16.22
CA ARG A 14 14.07 -15.07 -17.55
C ARG A 14 13.81 -13.60 -17.87
N PRO A 15 14.83 -12.73 -17.75
CA PRO A 15 14.63 -11.29 -17.87
C PRO A 15 14.07 -10.87 -19.24
N ALA A 16 14.55 -11.44 -20.34
CA ALA A 16 14.06 -11.13 -21.68
C ALA A 16 12.56 -11.42 -21.83
N GLU A 17 12.05 -12.52 -21.23
CA GLU A 17 10.64 -12.85 -21.24
C GLU A 17 9.82 -11.85 -20.42
N ILE A 18 10.27 -11.52 -19.20
CA ILE A 18 9.57 -10.59 -18.32
C ILE A 18 9.46 -9.21 -18.96
N PHE A 19 10.60 -8.66 -19.39
CA PHE A 19 10.64 -7.29 -19.92
C PHE A 19 9.98 -7.13 -21.29
N SER A 20 9.83 -8.22 -22.08
CA SER A 20 9.04 -8.18 -23.32
C SER A 20 7.55 -7.91 -23.12
N HIS A 21 7.01 -8.16 -21.91
CA HIS A 21 5.63 -7.87 -21.53
C HIS A 21 5.46 -6.47 -20.90
N LEU A 22 6.54 -5.74 -20.70
CA LEU A 22 6.51 -4.42 -20.07
C LEU A 22 6.70 -3.32 -21.11
N PRO A 23 5.71 -2.44 -21.30
CA PRO A 23 5.88 -1.27 -22.14
C PRO A 23 6.92 -0.31 -21.54
N GLU A 24 7.82 0.22 -22.37
CA GLU A 24 8.91 1.10 -21.95
C GLU A 24 8.45 2.30 -21.09
N ASN A 25 7.32 2.89 -21.46
CA ASN A 25 6.72 4.03 -20.75
C ASN A 25 5.52 3.64 -19.86
N ARG A 26 5.40 2.35 -19.49
CA ARG A 26 4.30 1.78 -18.68
C ARG A 26 2.91 1.81 -19.35
N CYS A 27 2.78 2.25 -20.59
CA CYS A 27 1.52 2.32 -21.33
C CYS A 27 1.62 1.51 -22.63
N GLY A 28 0.96 0.35 -22.68
CA GLY A 28 0.97 -0.59 -23.80
C GLY A 28 -0.29 -0.52 -24.67
N GLU A 29 -0.45 -1.53 -25.55
CA GLU A 29 -1.61 -1.59 -26.45
C GLU A 29 -2.92 -1.84 -25.69
N ALA A 30 -2.94 -2.70 -24.67
CA ALA A 30 -4.12 -2.94 -23.84
C ALA A 30 -4.62 -1.65 -23.17
N ASP A 31 -3.70 -0.82 -22.63
CA ASP A 31 -4.05 0.49 -22.05
C ASP A 31 -4.76 1.38 -23.08
N ARG A 32 -4.23 1.45 -24.32
CA ARG A 32 -4.83 2.22 -25.40
C ARG A 32 -6.17 1.65 -25.84
N GLN A 33 -6.29 0.34 -25.92
CA GLN A 33 -7.52 -0.34 -26.31
C GLN A 33 -8.65 -0.08 -25.32
N TYR A 34 -8.45 -0.30 -24.03
CA TYR A 34 -9.46 -0.05 -23.02
C TYR A 34 -9.83 1.43 -22.90
N MET A 35 -8.87 2.33 -23.10
CA MET A 35 -9.16 3.77 -23.19
C MET A 35 -10.04 4.10 -24.39
N LYS A 36 -9.80 3.50 -25.58
CA LYS A 36 -10.68 3.68 -26.75
C LYS A 36 -12.10 3.17 -26.48
N GLU A 37 -12.27 2.05 -25.77
CA GLU A 37 -13.58 1.55 -25.37
C GLU A 37 -14.33 2.57 -24.48
N VAL A 38 -13.66 3.16 -23.48
CA VAL A 38 -14.26 4.18 -22.61
C VAL A 38 -14.67 5.43 -23.39
N LEU A 39 -13.82 5.88 -24.32
CA LEU A 39 -14.11 7.04 -25.18
C LEU A 39 -15.30 6.77 -26.12
N ALA A 40 -15.37 5.58 -26.72
CA ALA A 40 -16.46 5.17 -27.58
C ALA A 40 -17.80 5.04 -26.84
N ASP A 41 -17.79 4.67 -25.56
CA ASP A 41 -18.97 4.63 -24.68
C ASP A 41 -19.36 6.00 -24.09
N GLY A 42 -18.75 7.11 -24.54
CA GLY A 42 -19.02 8.45 -24.01
C GLY A 42 -18.71 8.57 -22.52
N PHE A 43 -17.53 8.10 -22.11
CA PHE A 43 -17.06 8.08 -20.71
C PHE A 43 -17.89 7.20 -19.77
N GLY A 44 -18.51 6.14 -20.29
CA GLY A 44 -19.36 5.25 -19.49
C GLY A 44 -20.75 5.81 -19.18
N ASN A 45 -21.21 6.80 -19.94
CA ASN A 45 -22.39 7.59 -19.58
C ASN A 45 -23.69 7.16 -20.32
N THR A 46 -23.63 6.16 -21.21
CA THR A 46 -24.76 5.93 -22.12
C THR A 46 -25.73 4.83 -21.68
N LYS A 47 -25.27 3.62 -21.44
CA LYS A 47 -26.17 2.50 -21.07
C LYS A 47 -25.78 1.81 -19.77
N ASP A 48 -24.49 1.75 -19.47
CA ASP A 48 -23.94 1.16 -18.25
C ASP A 48 -22.72 1.99 -17.76
N PRO A 49 -22.96 3.05 -16.98
CA PRO A 49 -21.89 3.95 -16.53
C PRO A 49 -20.87 3.26 -15.63
N ALA A 50 -21.17 2.08 -15.10
CA ALA A 50 -20.29 1.31 -14.25
C ALA A 50 -19.53 0.19 -15.00
N ARG A 51 -19.78 -0.03 -16.30
CA ARG A 51 -19.31 -1.20 -17.05
C ARG A 51 -17.79 -1.43 -16.92
N MET A 52 -16.97 -0.40 -17.16
CA MET A 52 -15.52 -0.54 -17.09
C MET A 52 -15.04 -0.71 -15.63
N VAL A 53 -15.65 0.03 -14.71
CA VAL A 53 -15.38 -0.09 -13.27
C VAL A 53 -15.75 -1.49 -12.77
N ALA A 54 -16.92 -2.01 -13.16
CA ALA A 54 -17.34 -3.37 -12.79
C ALA A 54 -16.40 -4.45 -13.35
N ARG A 55 -15.98 -4.31 -14.61
CA ARG A 55 -14.98 -5.23 -15.22
C ARG A 55 -13.67 -5.23 -14.43
N PHE A 56 -13.17 -4.07 -14.07
CA PHE A 56 -11.93 -3.96 -13.30
C PHE A 56 -12.08 -4.57 -11.90
N GLU A 57 -13.18 -4.28 -11.20
CA GLU A 57 -13.46 -4.82 -9.86
C GLU A 57 -13.59 -6.35 -9.89
N ILE A 58 -14.31 -6.90 -10.87
CA ILE A 58 -14.46 -8.36 -11.04
C ILE A 58 -13.10 -9.00 -11.31
N ALA A 59 -12.34 -8.47 -12.27
CA ALA A 59 -11.02 -9.00 -12.60
C ALA A 59 -10.04 -8.95 -11.41
N PHE A 60 -10.11 -7.87 -10.60
CA PHE A 60 -9.26 -7.74 -9.41
C PHE A 60 -9.68 -8.73 -8.32
N ALA A 61 -10.98 -8.88 -8.07
CA ALA A 61 -11.51 -9.87 -7.12
C ALA A 61 -11.11 -11.30 -7.51
N GLU A 62 -11.25 -11.65 -8.80
CA GLU A 62 -10.83 -12.95 -9.34
C GLU A 62 -9.31 -13.16 -9.19
N LYS A 63 -8.49 -12.14 -9.48
CA LYS A 63 -7.03 -12.22 -9.34
C LYS A 63 -6.58 -12.52 -7.92
N PHE A 64 -7.26 -11.96 -6.93
CA PHE A 64 -6.96 -12.18 -5.51
C PHE A 64 -7.78 -13.32 -4.88
N GLY A 65 -8.75 -13.89 -5.59
CA GLY A 65 -9.58 -15.00 -5.11
C GLY A 65 -10.54 -14.58 -3.99
N VAL A 66 -11.09 -13.37 -4.03
CA VAL A 66 -12.00 -12.81 -3.02
C VAL A 66 -13.37 -12.49 -3.60
N GLY A 67 -14.38 -12.37 -2.75
CA GLY A 67 -15.77 -12.14 -3.17
C GLY A 67 -16.04 -10.74 -3.72
N PHE A 68 -15.33 -9.71 -3.22
CA PHE A 68 -15.61 -8.31 -3.52
C PHE A 68 -14.34 -7.49 -3.66
N ALA A 69 -14.36 -6.58 -4.64
CA ALA A 69 -13.40 -5.51 -4.82
C ALA A 69 -14.14 -4.20 -5.07
N ILE A 70 -13.79 -3.15 -4.36
CA ILE A 70 -14.44 -1.84 -4.40
C ILE A 70 -13.41 -0.79 -4.77
N SER A 71 -13.47 -0.29 -6.01
CA SER A 71 -12.53 0.68 -6.53
C SER A 71 -12.78 2.09 -6.00
N HIS A 72 -11.70 2.83 -5.80
CA HIS A 72 -11.66 4.20 -5.28
C HIS A 72 -10.73 5.05 -6.13
N ASN A 73 -10.83 6.37 -5.99
CA ASN A 73 -9.95 7.33 -6.67
C ASN A 73 -8.57 7.47 -6.00
N SER A 74 -8.33 6.85 -4.83
CA SER A 74 -7.04 6.86 -4.14
C SER A 74 -6.93 5.73 -3.11
N GLY A 75 -5.69 5.35 -2.74
CA GLY A 75 -5.43 4.40 -1.65
C GLY A 75 -5.88 4.94 -0.28
N SER A 76 -5.76 6.23 -0.02
CA SER A 76 -6.27 6.84 1.23
C SER A 76 -7.78 6.70 1.34
N GLY A 77 -8.52 6.96 0.25
CA GLY A 77 -9.98 6.79 0.22
C GLY A 77 -10.42 5.35 0.49
N THR A 78 -9.62 4.35 0.09
CA THR A 78 -9.92 2.94 0.39
C THR A 78 -9.86 2.64 1.88
N MET A 79 -8.78 3.03 2.56
CA MET A 79 -8.60 2.82 3.99
C MET A 79 -9.64 3.59 4.81
N LEU A 80 -9.90 4.86 4.46
CA LEU A 80 -10.92 5.66 5.15
C LEU A 80 -12.30 5.03 5.06
N SER A 81 -12.71 4.61 3.85
CA SER A 81 -14.00 3.94 3.66
C SER A 81 -14.09 2.62 4.44
N ALA A 82 -12.99 1.86 4.52
CA ALA A 82 -12.94 0.62 5.28
C ALA A 82 -13.02 0.86 6.80
N LEU A 83 -12.29 1.83 7.34
CA LEU A 83 -12.39 2.20 8.76
C LEU A 83 -13.81 2.62 9.14
N LEU A 84 -14.40 3.54 8.39
CA LEU A 84 -15.77 4.02 8.63
C LEU A 84 -16.80 2.90 8.52
N ALA A 85 -16.68 2.02 7.53
CA ALA A 85 -17.55 0.86 7.37
C ALA A 85 -17.38 -0.17 8.52
N GLY A 86 -16.19 -0.24 9.10
CA GLY A 86 -15.89 -1.02 10.30
C GLY A 86 -16.36 -0.38 11.60
N GLY A 87 -16.99 0.81 11.54
CA GLY A 87 -17.52 1.52 12.71
C GLY A 87 -16.47 2.29 13.51
N ILE A 88 -15.27 2.50 12.96
CA ILE A 88 -14.20 3.24 13.62
C ILE A 88 -14.53 4.74 13.63
N GLY A 89 -14.32 5.38 14.77
CA GLY A 89 -14.64 6.79 14.94
C GLY A 89 -14.13 7.42 16.22
N PRO A 90 -14.70 8.57 16.62
CA PRO A 90 -14.25 9.29 17.79
C PRO A 90 -14.38 8.50 19.09
N GLY A 91 -13.28 8.44 19.83
CA GLY A 91 -13.13 7.64 21.04
C GLY A 91 -12.30 6.37 20.85
N ASP A 92 -12.11 5.94 19.61
CA ASP A 92 -11.35 4.74 19.27
C ASP A 92 -9.87 5.02 19.04
N GLU A 93 -9.04 4.01 19.24
CA GLU A 93 -7.64 3.97 18.84
C GLU A 93 -7.46 3.00 17.68
N VAL A 94 -6.60 3.37 16.72
CA VAL A 94 -6.16 2.51 15.62
C VAL A 94 -4.64 2.43 15.62
N ILE A 95 -4.09 1.22 15.70
CA ILE A 95 -2.65 1.02 15.68
C ILE A 95 -2.15 0.98 14.23
N VAL A 96 -1.16 1.82 13.93
CA VAL A 96 -0.48 1.95 12.64
C VAL A 96 1.03 1.89 12.83
N PRO A 97 1.86 1.43 11.86
CA PRO A 97 3.31 1.48 12.03
C PRO A 97 3.84 2.92 11.95
N ALA A 98 4.92 3.19 12.67
CA ALA A 98 5.61 4.48 12.61
C ALA A 98 6.37 4.66 11.28
N LEU A 99 6.78 3.56 10.62
CA LEU A 99 7.36 3.57 9.28
C LEU A 99 6.28 3.22 8.24
N THR A 100 5.69 4.26 7.66
CA THR A 100 4.70 4.15 6.58
C THR A 100 4.55 5.48 5.84
N ALA A 101 3.73 5.51 4.80
CA ALA A 101 3.23 6.77 4.27
C ALA A 101 2.27 7.43 5.29
N ALA A 102 2.38 8.74 5.50
CA ALA A 102 1.54 9.46 6.47
C ALA A 102 0.03 9.25 6.22
N ALA A 103 -0.37 8.92 4.99
CA ALA A 103 -1.74 8.59 4.62
C ALA A 103 -2.36 7.51 5.51
N THR A 104 -1.59 6.48 5.93
CA THR A 104 -2.06 5.41 6.80
C THR A 104 -2.51 5.94 8.19
N ALA A 105 -1.84 6.96 8.70
CA ALA A 105 -2.22 7.60 9.97
C ALA A 105 -3.26 8.72 9.78
N PHE A 106 -3.21 9.43 8.64
CA PHE A 106 -4.17 10.50 8.35
C PHE A 106 -5.61 9.99 8.24
N VAL A 107 -5.83 8.84 7.62
CA VAL A 107 -7.18 8.26 7.53
C VAL A 107 -7.77 7.89 8.89
N VAL A 108 -6.95 7.59 9.87
CA VAL A 108 -7.37 7.38 11.26
C VAL A 108 -7.88 8.68 11.86
N ILE A 109 -7.15 9.79 11.66
CA ILE A 109 -7.55 11.13 12.13
C ILE A 109 -8.82 11.59 11.40
N GLU A 110 -8.93 11.34 10.10
CA GLU A 110 -10.12 11.67 9.29
C GLU A 110 -11.38 10.93 9.75
N CYS A 111 -11.25 9.72 10.34
CA CYS A 111 -12.34 9.03 11.03
C CYS A 111 -12.70 9.66 12.39
N GLY A 112 -11.87 10.56 12.92
CA GLY A 112 -11.99 11.08 14.27
C GLY A 112 -11.40 10.15 15.35
N ALA A 113 -10.70 9.09 14.95
CA ALA A 113 -10.01 8.14 15.83
C ALA A 113 -8.55 8.60 16.12
N VAL A 114 -7.95 8.06 17.16
CA VAL A 114 -6.58 8.37 17.58
C VAL A 114 -5.60 7.35 17.00
N PRO A 115 -4.63 7.75 16.16
CA PRO A 115 -3.58 6.83 15.73
C PRO A 115 -2.63 6.53 16.89
N VAL A 116 -2.32 5.24 17.06
CA VAL A 116 -1.32 4.73 17.99
C VAL A 116 -0.18 4.17 17.14
N PHE A 117 1.01 4.76 17.28
CA PHE A 117 2.14 4.33 16.46
C PHE A 117 2.85 3.13 17.08
N ALA A 118 2.92 2.02 16.34
CA ALA A 118 3.75 0.87 16.68
C ALA A 118 5.12 1.00 16.02
N ASP A 119 6.16 0.57 16.74
CA ASP A 119 7.50 0.45 16.22
C ASP A 119 7.61 -0.69 15.21
N ILE A 120 8.76 -0.84 14.60
CA ILE A 120 9.04 -1.84 13.58
C ILE A 120 9.96 -2.95 14.12
N ASP A 121 9.92 -4.09 13.46
CA ASP A 121 10.95 -5.11 13.53
C ASP A 121 12.19 -4.66 12.73
N SER A 122 13.37 -4.77 13.33
CA SER A 122 14.62 -4.23 12.79
C SER A 122 15.12 -4.92 11.51
N ASP A 123 14.65 -6.14 11.24
CA ASP A 123 15.13 -6.96 10.13
C ASP A 123 14.17 -6.86 8.92
N THR A 124 12.87 -6.84 9.18
CA THR A 124 11.83 -6.81 8.16
C THR A 124 11.29 -5.42 7.87
N PHE A 125 11.53 -4.44 8.75
CA PHE A 125 10.99 -3.08 8.75
C PHE A 125 9.46 -3.01 8.88
N CYS A 126 8.80 -4.14 9.03
CA CYS A 126 7.35 -4.23 9.21
C CYS A 126 6.97 -3.93 10.68
N MET A 127 5.70 -3.63 10.89
CA MET A 127 5.13 -3.44 12.24
C MET A 127 5.48 -4.59 13.19
N ASP A 128 6.08 -4.28 14.35
CA ASP A 128 6.43 -5.28 15.38
C ASP A 128 5.20 -5.74 16.16
N PRO A 129 4.80 -7.03 16.08
CA PRO A 129 3.66 -7.55 16.83
C PRO A 129 3.81 -7.44 18.35
N GLU A 130 5.02 -7.44 18.91
CA GLU A 130 5.22 -7.27 20.34
C GLU A 130 4.97 -5.83 20.77
N ASP A 131 5.37 -4.84 19.96
CA ASP A 131 5.05 -3.45 20.24
C ASP A 131 3.54 -3.19 20.08
N VAL A 132 2.90 -3.75 19.04
CA VAL A 132 1.44 -3.70 18.90
C VAL A 132 0.75 -4.22 20.14
N LYS A 133 1.20 -5.37 20.68
CA LYS A 133 0.66 -5.96 21.89
C LYS A 133 0.83 -5.05 23.11
N ARG A 134 1.99 -4.43 23.28
CA ARG A 134 2.28 -3.47 24.37
C ARG A 134 1.40 -2.22 24.32
N LYS A 135 1.13 -1.73 23.12
CA LYS A 135 0.38 -0.49 22.85
C LYS A 135 -1.13 -0.68 22.74
N THR A 136 -1.61 -1.94 22.66
CA THR A 136 -3.03 -2.23 22.63
C THR A 136 -3.69 -1.89 23.96
N THR A 137 -4.74 -1.07 23.91
CA THR A 137 -5.57 -0.67 25.07
C THR A 137 -7.00 -1.15 24.91
N GLU A 138 -7.87 -0.82 25.86
CA GLU A 138 -9.33 -1.04 25.77
C GLU A 138 -10.01 -0.20 24.70
N PHE A 139 -9.37 0.93 24.30
CA PHE A 139 -9.84 1.84 23.26
C PHE A 139 -9.41 1.40 21.87
N THR A 140 -8.44 0.51 21.74
CA THR A 140 -7.98 -0.02 20.45
C THR A 140 -9.09 -0.83 19.80
N LYS A 141 -9.46 -0.45 18.56
CA LYS A 141 -10.52 -1.11 17.78
C LYS A 141 -10.04 -1.64 16.43
N ALA A 142 -8.92 -1.13 15.91
CA ALA A 142 -8.39 -1.60 14.64
C ALA A 142 -6.86 -1.60 14.61
N LEU A 143 -6.32 -2.41 13.69
CA LEU A 143 -4.93 -2.42 13.25
C LEU A 143 -4.89 -2.13 11.75
N ILE A 144 -3.90 -1.34 11.31
CA ILE A 144 -3.55 -1.18 9.90
C ILE A 144 -2.09 -1.62 9.70
N PRO A 145 -1.82 -2.94 9.63
CA PRO A 145 -0.50 -3.42 9.28
C PRO A 145 -0.17 -3.06 7.83
N VAL A 146 1.03 -2.53 7.61
CA VAL A 146 1.52 -2.11 6.29
C VAL A 146 2.50 -3.12 5.76
N SER A 147 2.29 -3.60 4.54
CA SER A 147 3.25 -4.44 3.82
C SER A 147 4.33 -3.54 3.20
N ILE A 148 5.19 -2.98 4.10
CA ILE A 148 6.17 -1.95 3.74
C ILE A 148 7.19 -2.47 2.72
N TYR A 149 7.55 -1.65 1.75
CA TYR A 149 8.51 -1.93 0.68
C TYR A 149 8.19 -3.16 -0.19
N GLY A 150 7.09 -3.88 0.11
CA GLY A 150 6.67 -5.09 -0.60
C GLY A 150 6.83 -6.38 0.20
N LEU A 151 7.14 -6.29 1.50
CA LEU A 151 7.19 -7.41 2.43
C LEU A 151 6.01 -7.33 3.40
N SER A 152 5.36 -8.45 3.67
CA SER A 152 4.26 -8.50 4.64
C SER A 152 4.78 -8.50 6.09
N PRO A 153 4.01 -7.94 7.03
CA PRO A 153 4.26 -8.15 8.46
C PRO A 153 3.94 -9.60 8.88
N ASP A 154 4.28 -9.96 10.13
CA ASP A 154 3.90 -11.25 10.72
C ASP A 154 2.40 -11.31 11.01
N TYR A 155 1.63 -11.70 10.01
CA TYR A 155 0.19 -11.84 10.14
C TYR A 155 -0.23 -12.96 11.10
N HIS A 156 0.61 -13.97 11.35
CA HIS A 156 0.24 -15.02 12.31
C HIS A 156 0.05 -14.42 13.71
N ARG A 157 1.02 -13.61 14.15
CA ARG A 157 0.99 -12.97 15.47
C ARG A 157 -0.02 -11.83 15.54
N LEU A 158 -0.11 -10.99 14.50
CA LEU A 158 -1.06 -9.88 14.44
C LEU A 158 -2.52 -10.34 14.40
N MET A 159 -2.86 -11.35 13.60
CA MET A 159 -4.23 -11.88 13.53
C MET A 159 -4.62 -12.60 14.79
N LYS A 160 -3.68 -13.29 15.47
CA LYS A 160 -3.94 -13.87 16.79
C LYS A 160 -4.30 -12.78 17.80
N LEU A 161 -3.52 -11.72 17.89
CA LEU A 161 -3.79 -10.59 18.77
C LEU A 161 -5.14 -9.94 18.44
N ALA A 162 -5.42 -9.73 17.14
CA ALA A 162 -6.68 -9.16 16.68
C ALA A 162 -7.88 -10.00 17.07
N ALA A 163 -7.80 -11.34 16.96
CA ALA A 163 -8.85 -12.23 17.39
C ALA A 163 -9.06 -12.19 18.91
N ASP A 164 -7.99 -12.24 19.70
CA ASP A 164 -8.02 -12.19 21.17
C ASP A 164 -8.64 -10.87 21.69
N ARG A 165 -8.49 -9.77 20.94
CA ARG A 165 -8.95 -8.43 21.32
C ARG A 165 -10.14 -7.90 20.50
N ARG A 166 -10.65 -8.71 19.54
CA ARG A 166 -11.74 -8.36 18.62
C ARG A 166 -11.46 -7.07 17.83
N LEU A 167 -10.24 -6.95 17.29
CA LEU A 167 -9.82 -5.82 16.51
C LEU A 167 -10.12 -6.03 15.02
N LEU A 168 -10.54 -4.97 14.34
CA LEU A 168 -10.60 -4.92 12.90
C LEU A 168 -9.17 -4.87 12.34
N VAL A 169 -8.86 -5.66 11.31
CA VAL A 169 -7.57 -5.63 10.61
C VAL A 169 -7.79 -5.21 9.16
N ILE A 170 -7.20 -4.09 8.76
CA ILE A 170 -7.19 -3.60 7.38
C ILE A 170 -5.75 -3.65 6.90
N GLU A 171 -5.44 -4.54 5.97
CA GLU A 171 -4.12 -4.65 5.38
C GLU A 171 -3.84 -3.44 4.48
N ASP A 172 -2.79 -2.67 4.74
CA ASP A 172 -2.29 -1.65 3.81
C ASP A 172 -1.26 -2.28 2.87
N ASN A 173 -1.71 -2.69 1.71
CA ASN A 173 -0.89 -3.31 0.67
C ASN A 173 -0.56 -2.35 -0.49
N ALA A 174 -0.55 -1.05 -0.22
CA ALA A 174 -0.17 -0.04 -1.21
C ALA A 174 1.22 -0.27 -1.81
N GLN A 175 2.09 -1.02 -1.15
CA GLN A 175 3.44 -1.34 -1.58
C GLN A 175 3.67 -2.85 -1.80
N CYS A 176 2.61 -3.69 -1.74
CA CYS A 176 2.74 -5.14 -1.86
C CYS A 176 1.61 -5.73 -2.70
N PHE A 177 1.89 -6.04 -3.94
CA PHE A 177 0.98 -6.74 -4.84
C PHE A 177 1.47 -8.17 -5.07
N LEU A 178 0.58 -9.14 -4.93
CA LEU A 178 0.88 -10.57 -5.11
C LEU A 178 1.97 -11.11 -4.18
N GLY A 179 2.29 -10.41 -3.09
CA GLY A 179 3.16 -10.93 -2.04
C GLY A 179 2.50 -12.10 -1.30
N GLN A 180 3.31 -12.93 -0.66
CA GLN A 180 2.82 -14.05 0.14
C GLN A 180 3.37 -13.99 1.56
N PHE A 181 2.51 -14.32 2.48
CA PHE A 181 2.83 -14.65 3.86
C PHE A 181 2.56 -16.14 4.06
N GLN A 182 3.62 -16.93 4.17
CA GLN A 182 3.53 -18.38 4.09
C GLN A 182 2.84 -18.77 2.76
N GLU A 183 1.80 -19.56 2.76
CA GLU A 183 1.10 -19.95 1.54
C GLU A 183 -0.09 -19.02 1.18
N LYS A 184 -0.35 -17.98 2.00
CA LYS A 184 -1.47 -17.07 1.83
C LYS A 184 -1.08 -15.83 1.02
N LEU A 185 -1.94 -15.45 0.09
CA LEU A 185 -1.79 -14.20 -0.66
C LEU A 185 -2.04 -13.00 0.28
N VAL A 186 -1.07 -12.10 0.35
CA VAL A 186 -1.21 -10.83 1.08
C VAL A 186 -2.35 -10.02 0.48
N GLY A 187 -3.22 -9.51 1.33
CA GLY A 187 -4.49 -8.90 0.95
C GLY A 187 -5.71 -9.79 1.19
N THR A 188 -5.49 -11.06 1.57
CA THR A 188 -6.58 -12.01 1.84
C THR A 188 -6.54 -12.56 3.27
N ILE A 189 -5.80 -11.90 4.17
CA ILE A 189 -5.54 -12.40 5.53
C ILE A 189 -6.33 -11.62 6.56
N GLY A 190 -6.41 -10.30 6.42
CA GLY A 190 -7.20 -9.41 7.28
C GLY A 190 -8.69 -9.42 6.96
N HIS A 191 -9.44 -8.52 7.56
CA HIS A 191 -10.88 -8.38 7.30
C HIS A 191 -11.15 -7.64 5.97
N ALA A 192 -10.24 -6.78 5.56
CA ALA A 192 -10.17 -6.14 4.25
C ALA A 192 -8.72 -5.77 3.94
N ALA A 193 -8.44 -5.53 2.67
CA ALA A 193 -7.14 -5.01 2.23
C ALA A 193 -7.28 -3.84 1.27
N SER A 194 -6.43 -2.84 1.47
CA SER A 194 -6.31 -1.63 0.68
C SER A 194 -5.12 -1.74 -0.27
N PHE A 195 -5.33 -1.39 -1.54
CA PHE A 195 -4.28 -1.26 -2.55
C PHE A 195 -4.30 0.15 -3.15
N SER A 196 -3.12 0.67 -3.48
CA SER A 196 -2.97 1.97 -4.13
C SER A 196 -2.47 1.81 -5.56
N PHE A 197 -3.03 2.59 -6.48
CA PHE A 197 -2.61 2.64 -7.89
C PHE A 197 -1.89 3.94 -8.23
N GLN A 198 -1.32 4.61 -7.22
CA GLN A 198 -0.49 5.78 -7.42
C GLN A 198 0.71 5.46 -8.34
N GLY A 199 1.15 6.41 -9.15
CA GLY A 199 2.10 6.21 -10.24
C GLY A 199 3.40 5.47 -9.92
N SER A 200 3.88 5.44 -8.67
CA SER A 200 5.08 4.70 -8.25
C SER A 200 4.83 3.23 -7.89
N LYS A 201 3.55 2.81 -7.74
CA LYS A 201 3.19 1.47 -7.29
C LYS A 201 3.46 0.41 -8.36
N HIS A 202 3.30 -0.87 -8.00
CA HIS A 202 3.51 -1.98 -8.94
C HIS A 202 2.66 -1.81 -10.20
N MET A 203 1.38 -1.51 -10.03
CA MET A 203 0.48 -1.11 -11.10
C MET A 203 -0.09 0.30 -10.84
N THR A 204 -0.57 0.96 -11.88
CA THR A 204 -1.16 2.31 -11.78
C THR A 204 -2.47 2.38 -12.55
N SER A 205 -3.34 3.29 -12.15
CA SER A 205 -4.56 3.64 -12.90
C SER A 205 -4.47 5.03 -13.58
N GLY A 206 -3.25 5.39 -14.00
CA GLY A 206 -2.99 6.64 -14.71
C GLY A 206 -2.67 7.82 -13.79
N GLY A 207 -2.15 7.56 -12.61
CA GLY A 207 -1.76 8.59 -11.63
C GLY A 207 -2.14 8.15 -10.24
N ASP A 208 -3.37 8.39 -9.82
CA ASP A 208 -3.93 7.96 -8.55
C ASP A 208 -5.09 6.99 -8.75
N GLY A 209 -5.40 6.24 -7.69
CA GLY A 209 -6.46 5.26 -7.61
C GLY A 209 -6.24 4.31 -6.45
N GLY A 210 -7.20 3.45 -6.20
CA GLY A 210 -7.09 2.40 -5.18
C GLY A 210 -8.24 1.42 -5.27
N ILE A 211 -8.13 0.32 -4.54
CA ILE A 211 -9.18 -0.69 -4.42
C ILE A 211 -9.14 -1.33 -3.03
N VAL A 212 -10.30 -1.58 -2.45
CA VAL A 212 -10.47 -2.41 -1.26
C VAL A 212 -10.95 -3.77 -1.69
N ILE A 213 -10.41 -4.83 -1.10
CA ILE A 213 -10.93 -6.20 -1.26
C ILE A 213 -11.39 -6.78 0.08
N THR A 214 -12.41 -7.62 0.04
CA THR A 214 -12.95 -8.35 1.19
C THR A 214 -13.85 -9.50 0.75
N ASP A 215 -14.01 -10.52 1.60
CA ASP A 215 -14.99 -11.59 1.39
C ASP A 215 -16.34 -11.32 2.07
N ASN A 216 -16.42 -10.31 2.92
CA ASN A 216 -17.64 -9.97 3.64
C ASN A 216 -18.55 -9.05 2.80
N SER A 217 -19.70 -9.55 2.37
CA SER A 217 -20.67 -8.85 1.52
C SER A 217 -21.27 -7.59 2.16
N ASP A 218 -21.56 -7.64 3.48
CA ASP A 218 -22.12 -6.50 4.20
C ASP A 218 -21.06 -5.39 4.36
N TYR A 219 -19.84 -5.80 4.68
CA TYR A 219 -18.71 -4.87 4.75
C TYR A 219 -18.40 -4.22 3.39
N ALA A 220 -18.39 -5.02 2.31
CA ALA A 220 -18.24 -4.52 0.94
C ALA A 220 -19.32 -3.48 0.56
N ARG A 221 -20.59 -3.77 0.89
CA ARG A 221 -21.71 -2.84 0.69
C ARG A 221 -21.47 -1.53 1.44
N ASP A 222 -21.07 -1.60 2.70
CA ASP A 222 -20.91 -0.43 3.53
C ASP A 222 -19.67 0.41 3.12
N ILE A 223 -18.57 -0.24 2.74
CA ILE A 223 -17.42 0.43 2.10
C ILE A 223 -17.87 1.21 0.84
N ARG A 224 -18.66 0.56 -0.03
CA ARG A 224 -19.17 1.21 -1.25
C ARG A 224 -20.08 2.39 -0.94
N LYS A 225 -20.91 2.30 0.08
CA LYS A 225 -21.75 3.43 0.50
C LYS A 225 -20.88 4.61 0.96
N TYR A 226 -19.86 4.38 1.80
CA TYR A 226 -18.96 5.44 2.24
C TYR A 226 -18.21 6.08 1.07
N SER A 227 -17.74 5.30 0.11
CA SER A 227 -17.04 5.81 -1.08
C SER A 227 -17.94 6.52 -2.09
N SER A 228 -19.27 6.36 -1.98
CA SER A 228 -20.26 6.80 -2.97
C SER A 228 -21.40 7.61 -2.34
N GLN A 229 -21.08 8.64 -1.58
CA GLN A 229 -22.01 9.63 -1.02
C GLN A 229 -23.09 9.07 -0.09
N GLY A 230 -22.96 7.86 0.43
CA GLY A 230 -23.95 7.27 1.34
C GLY A 230 -25.25 6.85 0.67
N PHE A 231 -25.26 6.58 -0.63
CA PHE A 231 -26.48 6.10 -1.31
C PHE A 231 -26.95 4.76 -0.72
N ARG A 232 -28.18 4.74 -0.21
CA ARG A 232 -28.77 3.59 0.49
C ARG A 232 -28.98 2.35 -0.37
N THR A 233 -29.09 2.53 -1.70
CA THR A 233 -29.42 1.46 -2.64
C THR A 233 -28.23 0.69 -3.20
N LEU A 234 -27.00 1.08 -2.83
CA LEU A 234 -25.81 0.42 -3.33
C LEU A 234 -25.60 -0.95 -2.69
N SER A 235 -25.20 -1.91 -3.53
CA SER A 235 -24.66 -3.21 -3.09
C SER A 235 -23.13 -3.17 -3.00
N GLY A 236 -22.51 -4.30 -2.66
CA GLY A 236 -21.07 -4.46 -2.70
C GLY A 236 -20.46 -4.53 -4.12
N ARG A 237 -21.28 -4.58 -5.17
CA ARG A 237 -20.86 -4.69 -6.59
C ARG A 237 -21.10 -3.39 -7.34
N ALA A 238 -20.17 -3.01 -8.23
CA ALA A 238 -20.32 -1.81 -9.06
C ALA A 238 -21.50 -1.96 -10.03
N GLY A 239 -22.26 -0.88 -10.17
CA GLY A 239 -23.44 -0.84 -11.05
C GLY A 239 -24.69 -1.51 -10.48
N ASP A 240 -24.57 -2.28 -9.41
CA ASP A 240 -25.67 -3.01 -8.79
C ASP A 240 -26.40 -2.15 -7.76
N ASN A 241 -27.73 -2.10 -7.86
CA ASN A 241 -28.61 -1.36 -6.97
C ASN A 241 -29.73 -2.26 -6.46
N THR A 242 -30.03 -2.17 -5.18
CA THR A 242 -31.05 -2.97 -4.50
C THR A 242 -32.48 -2.51 -4.78
N VAL A 243 -32.64 -1.35 -5.43
CA VAL A 243 -33.97 -0.75 -5.74
C VAL A 243 -34.03 -0.38 -7.23
N PRO A 244 -35.11 -0.70 -7.95
CA PRO A 244 -35.30 -0.38 -9.35
C PRO A 244 -35.16 1.11 -9.67
N ARG A 245 -34.77 1.43 -10.91
CA ARG A 245 -34.48 2.81 -11.33
C ARG A 245 -35.67 3.73 -11.26
N ASP A 246 -36.87 3.28 -11.64
CA ASP A 246 -38.14 4.01 -11.60
C ASP A 246 -38.50 4.45 -10.17
N GLN A 247 -38.39 3.54 -9.22
CA GLN A 247 -38.63 3.86 -7.80
C GLN A 247 -37.61 4.88 -7.26
N ARG A 248 -36.34 4.78 -7.68
CA ARG A 248 -35.30 5.73 -7.27
C ARG A 248 -35.46 7.13 -7.84
N GLN A 249 -36.32 7.29 -8.88
CA GLN A 249 -36.64 8.59 -9.49
C GLN A 249 -37.85 9.29 -8.86
N ASP A 250 -38.54 8.59 -7.99
CA ASP A 250 -39.64 9.21 -7.24
C ASP A 250 -39.13 10.35 -6.36
N TRP A 251 -39.87 11.44 -6.29
CA TRP A 251 -39.48 12.64 -5.53
C TRP A 251 -39.43 12.40 -4.02
N SER A 252 -40.22 11.46 -3.52
CA SER A 252 -40.27 11.08 -2.09
C SER A 252 -39.18 10.04 -1.69
N PHE A 253 -38.43 9.51 -2.68
CA PHE A 253 -37.44 8.48 -2.40
C PHE A 253 -36.24 9.00 -1.60
N GLU A 254 -36.04 8.45 -0.40
CA GLU A 254 -34.89 8.75 0.45
C GLU A 254 -33.62 8.12 -0.12
N ARG A 255 -32.63 8.94 -0.52
CA ARG A 255 -31.44 8.51 -1.26
C ARG A 255 -30.26 8.12 -0.37
N HIS A 256 -30.11 8.76 0.79
CA HIS A 256 -28.94 8.65 1.61
C HIS A 256 -29.28 8.14 3.01
N ASP A 257 -28.58 7.13 3.50
CA ASP A 257 -28.76 6.58 4.85
C ASP A 257 -27.56 6.85 5.78
N ARG A 258 -26.50 7.45 5.23
CA ARG A 258 -25.30 7.85 5.98
C ARG A 258 -24.55 8.98 5.30
N LEU A 259 -23.63 9.62 6.03
CA LEU A 259 -22.63 10.48 5.43
C LEU A 259 -21.66 9.62 4.59
N GLY A 260 -21.37 10.06 3.38
CA GLY A 260 -20.42 9.40 2.48
C GLY A 260 -19.63 10.41 1.67
N TYR A 261 -18.50 9.95 1.15
CA TYR A 261 -17.58 10.73 0.33
C TYR A 261 -17.80 10.45 -1.18
N ASN A 262 -17.15 11.21 -2.02
CA ASN A 262 -17.09 10.94 -3.45
C ASN A 262 -15.69 10.42 -3.83
N PHE A 263 -15.44 9.16 -3.50
CA PHE A 263 -14.18 8.47 -3.82
C PHE A 263 -14.31 7.53 -5.01
N ARG A 264 -15.35 7.66 -5.81
CA ARG A 264 -15.59 6.78 -6.96
C ARG A 264 -14.46 6.89 -7.98
N MET A 265 -13.97 5.75 -8.42
CA MET A 265 -13.05 5.63 -9.55
C MET A 265 -13.76 5.98 -10.86
N SER A 266 -13.10 6.70 -11.75
CA SER A 266 -13.61 6.98 -13.09
C SER A 266 -13.43 5.76 -14.02
N ALA A 267 -14.21 5.69 -15.09
CA ALA A 267 -14.08 4.65 -16.11
C ALA A 267 -12.70 4.68 -16.77
N MET A 268 -12.08 5.86 -16.92
CA MET A 268 -10.73 6.00 -17.48
C MET A 268 -9.66 5.40 -16.56
N GLN A 269 -9.74 5.66 -15.25
CA GLN A 269 -8.85 5.03 -14.27
C GLN A 269 -9.03 3.51 -14.23
N ALA A 270 -10.28 3.03 -14.28
CA ALA A 270 -10.58 1.60 -14.30
C ALA A 270 -10.05 0.90 -15.57
N ALA A 271 -10.12 1.57 -16.73
CA ALA A 271 -9.57 1.04 -17.99
C ALA A 271 -8.06 0.85 -17.91
N LEU A 272 -7.34 1.85 -17.42
CA LEU A 272 -5.89 1.74 -17.22
C LEU A 272 -5.55 0.70 -16.14
N GLY A 273 -6.30 0.69 -15.03
CA GLY A 273 -6.14 -0.30 -13.97
C GLY A 273 -6.33 -1.73 -14.48
N LEU A 274 -7.32 -1.99 -15.33
CA LEU A 274 -7.57 -3.31 -15.93
C LEU A 274 -6.40 -3.75 -16.81
N ALA A 275 -5.91 -2.88 -17.70
CA ALA A 275 -4.76 -3.18 -18.54
C ALA A 275 -3.48 -3.47 -17.73
N GLN A 276 -3.28 -2.75 -16.64
CA GLN A 276 -2.14 -2.99 -15.74
C GLN A 276 -2.29 -4.31 -14.97
N LEU A 277 -3.52 -4.65 -14.56
CA LEU A 277 -3.82 -5.90 -13.85
C LEU A 277 -3.52 -7.14 -14.66
N GLU A 278 -3.77 -7.11 -15.98
CA GLU A 278 -3.48 -8.22 -16.90
C GLU A 278 -2.00 -8.59 -16.95
N ARG A 279 -1.09 -7.60 -16.75
CA ARG A 279 0.36 -7.82 -16.72
C ARG A 279 0.97 -7.69 -15.32
N LEU A 280 0.15 -7.69 -14.26
CA LEU A 280 0.62 -7.45 -12.89
C LEU A 280 1.72 -8.44 -12.46
N GLU A 281 1.63 -9.70 -12.85
CA GLU A 281 2.64 -10.71 -12.52
C GLU A 281 4.01 -10.38 -13.12
N TYR A 282 4.06 -9.88 -14.36
CA TYR A 282 5.30 -9.42 -14.98
C TYR A 282 5.83 -8.16 -14.32
N LEU A 283 4.96 -7.22 -13.91
CA LEU A 283 5.36 -6.02 -13.15
C LEU A 283 5.99 -6.37 -11.80
N VAL A 284 5.46 -7.36 -11.10
CA VAL A 284 6.01 -7.85 -9.84
C VAL A 284 7.30 -8.64 -10.10
N ALA A 285 7.31 -9.53 -11.08
CA ALA A 285 8.49 -10.33 -11.42
C ALA A 285 9.69 -9.46 -11.82
N ALA A 286 9.46 -8.38 -12.58
CA ALA A 286 10.52 -7.43 -12.94
C ALA A 286 11.16 -6.79 -11.69
N ARG A 287 10.35 -6.34 -10.73
CA ARG A 287 10.88 -5.77 -9.49
C ARG A 287 11.67 -6.77 -8.67
N ARG A 288 11.20 -8.01 -8.59
CA ARG A 288 11.91 -9.12 -7.93
C ARG A 288 13.22 -9.44 -8.63
N TYR A 289 13.23 -9.48 -9.96
CA TYR A 289 14.46 -9.65 -10.76
C TYR A 289 15.45 -8.50 -10.49
N ILE A 290 15.01 -7.25 -10.55
CA ILE A 290 15.87 -6.08 -10.30
C ILE A 290 16.49 -6.15 -8.89
N ALA A 291 15.69 -6.46 -7.88
CA ALA A 291 16.17 -6.63 -6.51
C ALA A 291 17.26 -7.72 -6.41
N SER A 292 17.07 -8.86 -7.09
CA SER A 292 18.07 -9.93 -7.10
C SER A 292 19.38 -9.54 -7.80
N GLN A 293 19.34 -8.60 -8.76
CA GLN A 293 20.56 -8.08 -9.40
C GLN A 293 21.35 -7.16 -8.45
N TYR A 294 20.68 -6.31 -7.67
CA TYR A 294 21.34 -5.52 -6.63
C TYR A 294 21.96 -6.43 -5.55
N GLU A 295 21.21 -7.44 -5.09
CA GLU A 295 21.71 -8.41 -4.12
C GLU A 295 22.94 -9.16 -4.64
N ALA A 296 22.90 -9.60 -5.91
CA ALA A 296 24.03 -10.28 -6.54
C ALA A 296 25.32 -9.44 -6.50
N VAL A 297 25.24 -8.16 -6.87
CA VAL A 297 26.38 -7.23 -6.81
C VAL A 297 26.93 -7.08 -5.39
N ILE A 298 26.05 -6.91 -4.40
CA ILE A 298 26.46 -6.77 -2.99
C ILE A 298 27.24 -8.01 -2.54
N LEU A 299 26.78 -9.21 -2.93
CA LEU A 299 27.41 -10.48 -2.59
C LEU A 299 28.74 -10.71 -3.36
N GLU A 300 28.76 -10.46 -4.67
CA GLU A 300 29.92 -10.64 -5.55
C GLU A 300 31.08 -9.72 -5.13
N GLU A 301 30.78 -8.46 -4.83
CA GLU A 301 31.77 -7.50 -4.35
C GLU A 301 32.09 -7.66 -2.85
N LYS A 302 31.48 -8.64 -2.17
CA LYS A 302 31.67 -8.90 -0.72
C LYS A 302 31.48 -7.65 0.14
N CYS A 303 30.49 -6.83 -0.22
CA CYS A 303 30.20 -5.59 0.48
C CYS A 303 29.61 -5.88 1.87
N SER A 304 30.33 -5.50 2.93
CA SER A 304 29.92 -5.79 4.32
C SER A 304 29.13 -4.66 4.98
N TRP A 305 29.12 -3.48 4.38
CA TRP A 305 28.51 -2.28 4.95
C TRP A 305 27.15 -1.91 4.32
N LEU A 306 26.72 -2.58 3.26
CA LEU A 306 25.38 -2.43 2.67
C LEU A 306 24.61 -3.75 2.89
N LEU A 307 23.75 -3.75 3.90
CA LEU A 307 23.04 -4.95 4.37
C LEU A 307 21.71 -5.10 3.65
N PRO A 308 21.51 -6.18 2.87
CA PRO A 308 20.25 -6.47 2.20
C PRO A 308 19.07 -6.61 3.17
N PRO A 309 17.82 -6.43 2.71
CA PRO A 309 16.64 -6.66 3.54
C PRO A 309 16.48 -8.13 3.90
N ALA A 310 16.07 -8.41 5.12
CA ALA A 310 15.73 -9.78 5.52
C ALA A 310 14.38 -10.20 4.90
N VAL A 311 14.36 -11.40 4.33
CA VAL A 311 13.11 -12.02 3.83
C VAL A 311 12.93 -13.35 4.56
N PRO A 312 12.02 -13.45 5.55
CA PRO A 312 11.81 -14.68 6.29
C PRO A 312 11.34 -15.84 5.39
N GLU A 313 11.63 -17.07 5.81
CA GLU A 313 11.16 -18.26 5.10
C GLU A 313 9.63 -18.28 4.99
N GLY A 314 9.13 -18.66 3.81
CA GLY A 314 7.70 -18.67 3.52
C GLY A 314 7.12 -17.31 3.13
N TYR A 315 7.93 -16.24 3.05
CA TYR A 315 7.47 -14.94 2.58
C TYR A 315 7.87 -14.71 1.12
N THR A 316 7.02 -14.01 0.38
CA THR A 316 7.35 -13.51 -0.96
C THR A 316 7.42 -11.99 -0.92
N HIS A 317 8.63 -11.45 -1.00
CA HIS A 317 8.87 -10.02 -1.09
C HIS A 317 8.67 -9.53 -2.53
N THR A 318 7.88 -8.49 -2.75
CA THR A 318 7.54 -7.97 -4.09
C THR A 318 8.31 -6.71 -4.48
N TYR A 319 9.14 -6.21 -3.57
CA TYR A 319 10.11 -5.13 -3.78
C TYR A 319 9.52 -3.90 -4.49
N TRP A 320 8.55 -3.23 -3.85
CA TRP A 320 8.15 -1.89 -4.31
C TRP A 320 9.38 -0.99 -4.46
N THR A 321 10.32 -1.12 -3.56
CA THR A 321 11.68 -0.64 -3.62
C THR A 321 12.61 -1.67 -2.94
N TYR A 322 13.89 -1.70 -3.31
CA TYR A 322 14.89 -2.54 -2.66
C TYR A 322 15.58 -1.73 -1.57
N VAL A 323 15.39 -2.12 -0.31
CA VAL A 323 15.86 -1.32 0.84
C VAL A 323 16.99 -2.05 1.54
N CYS A 324 18.16 -1.40 1.61
CA CYS A 324 19.29 -1.86 2.38
C CYS A 324 19.51 -0.97 3.61
N LYS A 325 20.08 -1.54 4.66
CA LYS A 325 20.63 -0.79 5.78
C LYS A 325 22.10 -0.48 5.49
N LEU A 326 22.47 0.79 5.57
CA LEU A 326 23.85 1.27 5.44
C LEU A 326 24.53 1.23 6.81
N ASP A 327 25.64 0.55 6.91
CA ASP A 327 26.55 0.62 8.06
C ASP A 327 27.56 1.74 7.82
N GLU A 328 27.27 2.94 8.31
CA GLU A 328 28.09 4.13 8.12
C GLU A 328 29.45 4.03 8.83
N GLU A 329 29.54 3.26 9.92
CA GLU A 329 30.80 3.03 10.64
C GLU A 329 31.74 2.14 9.80
N ALA A 330 31.23 1.04 9.26
CA ALA A 330 31.99 0.16 8.38
C ALA A 330 32.30 0.79 7.02
N LEU A 331 31.43 1.65 6.48
CA LEU A 331 31.67 2.40 5.26
C LEU A 331 32.67 3.54 5.46
N GLY A 332 32.70 4.18 6.63
CA GLY A 332 33.49 5.38 6.91
C GLY A 332 32.90 6.69 6.36
N GLU A 333 31.69 6.64 5.82
CA GLU A 333 30.99 7.77 5.18
C GLU A 333 29.48 7.72 5.47
N ASP A 334 28.80 8.86 5.36
CA ASP A 334 27.37 8.97 5.57
C ASP A 334 26.54 8.62 4.32
N TRP A 335 25.23 8.45 4.51
CA TRP A 335 24.25 8.19 3.45
C TRP A 335 24.32 9.21 2.30
N ARG A 336 24.60 10.50 2.59
CA ARG A 336 24.66 11.56 1.57
C ARG A 336 25.86 11.39 0.66
N SER A 337 27.01 11.03 1.23
CA SER A 337 28.24 10.72 0.49
C SER A 337 28.05 9.49 -0.40
N PHE A 338 27.47 8.44 0.15
CA PHE A 338 27.15 7.21 -0.60
C PHE A 338 26.21 7.53 -1.78
N ARG A 339 25.11 8.25 -1.55
CA ARG A 339 24.18 8.65 -2.59
C ARG A 339 24.86 9.50 -3.67
N LYS A 340 25.72 10.43 -3.29
CA LYS A 340 26.46 11.30 -4.22
C LYS A 340 27.34 10.45 -5.16
N GLN A 341 28.04 9.46 -4.64
CA GLN A 341 28.89 8.56 -5.45
C GLN A 341 28.03 7.66 -6.36
N PHE A 342 26.92 7.12 -5.84
CA PHE A 342 26.00 6.33 -6.66
C PHE A 342 25.49 7.12 -7.88
N ILE A 343 25.10 8.37 -7.69
CA ILE A 343 24.66 9.25 -8.77
C ILE A 343 25.84 9.58 -9.71
N ALA A 344 27.04 9.85 -9.20
CA ALA A 344 28.23 10.12 -10.01
C ALA A 344 28.62 8.95 -10.93
N HIS A 345 28.33 7.72 -10.50
CA HIS A 345 28.54 6.50 -11.30
C HIS A 345 27.37 6.17 -12.26
N GLY A 346 26.37 7.06 -12.37
CA GLY A 346 25.24 6.91 -13.29
C GLY A 346 23.99 6.30 -12.69
N GLY A 347 23.96 6.12 -11.38
CA GLY A 347 22.77 5.65 -10.65
C GLY A 347 21.67 6.71 -10.55
N ASP A 348 20.43 6.25 -10.44
CA ASP A 348 19.25 7.11 -10.30
C ASP A 348 18.27 6.48 -9.28
N GLY A 349 17.57 7.34 -8.54
CA GLY A 349 16.49 6.91 -7.65
C GLY A 349 16.98 6.17 -6.39
N LEU A 350 18.05 6.63 -5.77
CA LEU A 350 18.42 6.29 -4.41
C LEU A 350 17.80 7.29 -3.44
N TYR A 351 16.96 6.81 -2.53
CA TYR A 351 16.22 7.62 -1.58
C TYR A 351 16.49 7.15 -0.14
N SER A 352 16.34 8.06 0.83
CA SER A 352 16.30 7.67 2.25
C SER A 352 14.91 7.17 2.63
N ALA A 353 14.78 6.51 3.78
CA ALA A 353 13.48 6.26 4.38
C ALA A 353 12.82 7.59 4.83
N TRP A 354 11.49 7.61 4.80
CA TRP A 354 10.74 8.75 5.30
C TRP A 354 10.93 8.94 6.80
N MET A 355 10.74 10.18 7.27
CA MET A 355 10.66 10.45 8.71
C MET A 355 9.59 9.57 9.35
N PRO A 356 9.84 9.01 10.55
CA PRO A 356 8.80 8.32 11.31
C PRO A 356 7.57 9.20 11.46
N VAL A 357 6.39 8.69 11.07
CA VAL A 357 5.18 9.51 10.90
C VAL A 357 4.81 10.27 12.15
N HIS A 358 4.99 9.69 13.34
CA HIS A 358 4.69 10.36 14.62
C HIS A 358 5.59 11.55 14.90
N LEU A 359 6.75 11.68 14.23
CA LEU A 359 7.67 12.81 14.36
C LEU A 359 7.45 13.89 13.29
N GLU A 360 6.57 13.67 12.31
CA GLU A 360 6.20 14.70 11.34
C GLU A 360 5.61 15.93 12.04
N PRO A 361 5.90 17.16 11.58
CA PRO A 361 5.46 18.40 12.25
C PRO A 361 3.97 18.44 12.57
N ILE A 362 3.13 17.90 11.71
CA ILE A 362 1.67 17.88 11.91
C ILE A 362 1.25 17.01 13.11
N PHE A 363 1.99 15.94 13.41
CA PHE A 363 1.77 15.10 14.58
C PHE A 363 2.36 15.73 15.86
N GLN A 364 3.40 16.55 15.73
CA GLN A 364 3.99 17.26 16.85
C GLN A 364 3.10 18.41 17.33
N THR A 365 2.45 19.14 16.40
CA THR A 365 1.54 20.25 16.72
C THR A 365 0.13 19.79 17.04
N LEU A 366 -0.32 18.66 16.48
CA LEU A 366 -1.71 18.14 16.51
C LEU A 366 -2.72 19.10 15.86
N GLU A 367 -2.29 20.01 15.01
CA GLU A 367 -3.16 20.99 14.35
C GLU A 367 -3.83 20.42 13.08
N PHE A 368 -4.26 19.15 13.11
CA PHE A 368 -4.81 18.44 11.97
C PHE A 368 -5.97 19.16 11.26
N PHE A 369 -6.76 19.89 12.02
CA PHE A 369 -7.91 20.66 11.53
C PHE A 369 -7.74 22.17 11.77
N GLY A 370 -6.49 22.64 11.76
CA GLY A 370 -6.13 24.05 11.96
C GLY A 370 -6.13 24.52 13.42
N LEU A 371 -6.63 23.72 14.36
CA LEU A 371 -6.63 23.98 15.78
C LEU A 371 -6.34 22.70 16.54
N ARG A 372 -5.41 22.74 17.51
CA ARG A 372 -5.00 21.60 18.31
C ARG A 372 -6.17 20.94 19.07
N GLU A 373 -7.08 21.74 19.59
CA GLU A 373 -8.22 21.28 20.37
C GLU A 373 -9.22 20.47 19.56
N ARG A 374 -9.11 20.49 18.23
CA ARG A 374 -9.92 19.68 17.31
C ARG A 374 -9.29 18.30 17.01
N ALA A 375 -8.08 18.04 17.48
CA ALA A 375 -7.46 16.74 17.29
C ALA A 375 -8.26 15.65 18.05
N PRO A 376 -8.35 14.43 17.51
CA PRO A 376 -9.13 13.34 18.11
C PRO A 376 -8.78 13.04 19.57
N GLN A 377 -7.54 13.27 19.98
CA GLN A 377 -7.07 13.10 21.36
C GLN A 377 -7.79 14.00 22.37
N PHE A 378 -8.40 15.10 21.90
CA PHE A 378 -9.13 16.06 22.75
C PHE A 378 -10.64 15.93 22.63
N ASP A 379 -11.14 15.01 21.80
CA ASP A 379 -12.58 14.70 21.74
C ASP A 379 -13.05 14.16 23.11
N PRO A 380 -14.17 14.64 23.66
CA PRO A 380 -14.69 14.18 24.95
C PRO A 380 -15.00 12.68 25.03
N ARG A 381 -15.19 12.03 23.88
CA ARG A 381 -15.40 10.57 23.77
C ARG A 381 -14.12 9.79 23.98
N TYR A 382 -12.96 10.34 23.65
CA TYR A 382 -11.67 9.69 23.87
C TYR A 382 -11.24 9.75 25.33
N LYS A 383 -11.10 8.61 25.96
CA LYS A 383 -10.70 8.48 27.37
C LYS A 383 -9.29 7.88 27.53
N GLY A 384 -8.60 7.63 26.42
CA GLY A 384 -7.24 7.11 26.40
C GLY A 384 -6.19 8.11 26.87
N LYS A 385 -4.93 7.67 26.91
CA LYS A 385 -3.80 8.43 27.50
C LYS A 385 -3.03 9.27 26.48
N ILE A 386 -3.14 8.99 25.18
CA ILE A 386 -2.34 9.65 24.15
C ILE A 386 -2.81 11.10 23.99
N LYS A 387 -1.97 12.05 24.40
CA LYS A 387 -2.23 13.49 24.27
C LYS A 387 -1.20 14.20 23.39
N GLY A 388 -0.24 13.46 22.84
CA GLY A 388 0.83 13.93 21.96
C GLY A 388 1.70 12.77 21.55
N TYR A 389 2.63 13.02 20.64
CA TYR A 389 3.61 12.05 20.14
C TYR A 389 5.01 12.59 20.39
N HIS A 390 5.95 11.73 20.75
CA HIS A 390 7.26 12.15 21.21
C HIS A 390 8.39 11.27 20.65
N LEU A 391 9.57 11.84 20.59
CA LEU A 391 10.80 11.06 20.39
C LEU A 391 10.93 10.02 21.51
N GLY A 392 11.21 8.79 21.15
CA GLY A 392 11.25 7.62 22.03
C GLY A 392 9.97 6.78 22.03
N ASP A 393 8.91 7.21 21.35
CA ASP A 393 7.69 6.41 21.19
C ASP A 393 7.91 5.17 20.32
N CYS A 394 8.85 5.26 19.33
CA CYS A 394 9.20 4.19 18.41
C CYS A 394 10.72 4.15 18.18
N PRO A 395 11.51 3.76 19.21
CA PRO A 395 12.96 3.96 19.22
C PRO A 395 13.72 3.20 18.12
N ILE A 396 13.22 2.06 17.65
CA ILE A 396 13.90 1.26 16.61
C ILE A 396 13.90 2.04 15.28
N ILE A 397 12.75 2.51 14.82
CA ILE A 397 12.71 3.27 13.56
C ILE A 397 13.33 4.66 13.71
N GLU A 398 13.20 5.32 14.86
CA GLU A 398 13.79 6.63 15.11
C GLU A 398 15.32 6.60 14.98
N GLU A 399 15.98 5.52 15.42
CA GLU A 399 17.41 5.33 15.23
C GLU A 399 17.75 4.86 13.82
N MET A 400 17.00 3.89 13.30
CA MET A 400 17.33 3.19 12.06
C MET A 400 17.06 4.01 10.80
N GLN A 401 16.09 4.91 10.81
CA GLN A 401 15.58 5.62 9.64
C GLN A 401 16.69 6.26 8.78
N LYS A 402 17.69 6.86 9.39
CA LYS A 402 18.81 7.56 8.74
C LYS A 402 19.74 6.63 7.95
N TYR A 403 19.74 5.33 8.27
CA TYR A 403 20.59 4.33 7.64
C TYR A 403 19.90 3.56 6.51
N LEU A 404 18.60 3.78 6.25
CA LEU A 404 17.88 3.05 5.22
C LEU A 404 18.06 3.68 3.84
N CYS A 405 18.59 2.88 2.91
CA CYS A 405 18.82 3.23 1.50
C CYS A 405 17.82 2.51 0.62
N GLN A 406 16.99 3.25 -0.14
CA GLN A 406 15.95 2.73 -1.02
C GLN A 406 16.40 2.80 -2.47
N PHE A 407 16.67 1.66 -3.10
CA PHE A 407 17.01 1.56 -4.51
C PHE A 407 15.77 1.36 -5.36
N LYS A 408 15.68 2.08 -6.47
CA LYS A 408 14.57 1.99 -7.41
C LYS A 408 14.47 0.60 -8.05
N THR A 409 13.26 0.06 -8.12
CA THR A 409 12.96 -1.24 -8.75
C THR A 409 11.92 -1.13 -9.87
N SER A 410 11.55 0.09 -10.27
CA SER A 410 10.47 0.35 -11.22
C SER A 410 10.95 0.53 -12.67
N MET A 411 12.15 0.04 -13.02
CA MET A 411 12.68 0.08 -14.38
C MET A 411 11.84 -0.79 -15.32
N GLN A 412 11.69 -0.34 -16.56
CA GLN A 412 10.86 -1.00 -17.57
C GLN A 412 11.69 -1.67 -18.70
N THR A 413 13.01 -1.44 -18.73
CA THR A 413 13.92 -1.98 -19.74
C THR A 413 15.16 -2.57 -19.11
N LEU A 414 15.74 -3.61 -19.73
CA LEU A 414 16.96 -4.26 -19.25
C LEU A 414 18.14 -3.28 -19.25
N ASP A 415 18.30 -2.43 -20.26
CA ASP A 415 19.37 -1.45 -20.32
C ASP A 415 19.36 -0.49 -19.11
N THR A 416 18.17 -0.12 -18.64
CA THR A 416 18.07 0.72 -17.45
C THR A 416 18.41 -0.06 -16.19
N VAL A 417 18.08 -1.34 -16.12
CA VAL A 417 18.46 -2.21 -14.99
C VAL A 417 19.98 -2.36 -14.94
N GLU A 418 20.61 -2.72 -16.06
CA GLU A 418 22.06 -2.91 -16.17
C GLU A 418 22.84 -1.67 -15.74
N ARG A 419 22.41 -0.48 -16.20
CA ARG A 419 23.03 0.79 -15.77
C ARG A 419 22.94 1.05 -14.28
N GLN A 420 21.82 0.71 -13.64
CA GLN A 420 21.66 0.88 -12.19
C GLN A 420 22.52 -0.10 -11.39
N VAL A 421 22.58 -1.35 -11.84
CA VAL A 421 23.39 -2.42 -11.26
C VAL A 421 24.87 -2.08 -11.38
N GLU A 422 25.32 -1.64 -12.56
CA GLU A 422 26.70 -1.19 -12.82
C GLU A 422 27.08 0.04 -11.96
N ALA A 423 26.15 0.99 -11.79
CA ALA A 423 26.37 2.15 -10.92
C ALA A 423 26.59 1.72 -9.47
N LEU A 424 25.81 0.75 -8.96
CA LEU A 424 26.00 0.20 -7.61
C LEU A 424 27.35 -0.50 -7.49
N GLN A 425 27.72 -1.34 -8.47
CA GLN A 425 29.00 -2.04 -8.48
C GLN A 425 30.19 -1.07 -8.43
N LYS A 426 30.17 -0.05 -9.30
CA LYS A 426 31.21 1.01 -9.31
C LYS A 426 31.27 1.76 -7.98
N THR A 427 30.11 1.99 -7.36
CA THR A 427 30.05 2.69 -6.07
C THR A 427 30.62 1.83 -4.96
N ILE A 428 30.30 0.54 -4.90
CA ILE A 428 30.88 -0.36 -3.92
C ILE A 428 32.41 -0.41 -4.06
N ARG A 429 32.92 -0.59 -5.28
CA ARG A 429 34.37 -0.60 -5.57
C ARG A 429 35.08 0.71 -5.25
N HIS A 430 34.37 1.83 -5.28
CA HIS A 430 34.94 3.15 -4.91
C HIS A 430 35.29 3.22 -3.42
N TYR A 431 34.55 2.50 -2.58
CA TYR A 431 34.72 2.49 -1.12
C TYR A 431 35.52 1.26 -0.59
N GLN A 432 35.93 0.34 -1.44
CA GLN A 432 36.83 -0.77 -1.14
C GLN A 432 38.32 -0.40 -1.31
#